data_1c90910a0e6cb58e07d36f76c2b5a952
#
_entry.id   1c90910a0e6cb58e07d36f76c2b5a952
#
_cell.length_a   1.000
_cell.length_b   1.000
_cell.length_c   1.000
_cell.angle_alpha   90.00
_cell.angle_beta   90.00
_cell.angle_gamma   90.00
#
_symmetry.space_group_name_H-M   'P 1'
#
loop_
_entity.id
_entity.type
_entity.pdbx_description
1 polymer ?
#
loop_
_entity_poly.entity_id
_entity_poly.type
_entity_poly.pdbx_seq_one_letter_code
_entity_poly.pdbx_strand_id
1 'polypeptide(L)'
;MIKNAARFLSVLLAFICLASSAFGVAAISPAEQIPFESYTYWDDIGEERKAVYSRPMYETDILLDALSLGIKPFSTINDVFTDGKKVYILDNAARIVVLNANYELLGEIGHIKGGDGTDYDYTGAQSLYVHSDGSIFICDTDNARVLRANPDGTLKDIYVVPESSLIPESFVFKPLKTVMDSHGYLYVLSDGSYYGALLYAPDKTFTGFYGANDVTSNIATAIKTVFERMFTNNVKKSASARNLPYSFVDIVIDKNDFVYTATGKTSTYDKKGQIK
;
A
#
# COMPACT_ATOMS: atom_id res chain seq x y z
N MET A 1 15.61 51.43 52.22
CA MET A 1 14.69 51.39 51.03
C MET A 1 15.09 50.32 50.00
N ILE A 2 16.36 50.20 49.61
CA ILE A 2 16.84 49.26 48.54
C ILE A 2 16.62 47.79 48.87
N LYS A 3 16.75 47.33 50.12
CA LYS A 3 16.53 45.93 50.51
C LYS A 3 15.06 45.46 50.38
N ASN A 4 14.12 46.38 50.57
CA ASN A 4 12.68 46.06 50.44
C ASN A 4 12.24 46.00 48.95
N ALA A 5 12.83 46.84 48.10
CA ALA A 5 12.61 46.83 46.67
C ALA A 5 13.13 45.50 46.01
N ALA A 6 14.31 45.05 46.46
CA ALA A 6 14.88 43.77 45.98
C ALA A 6 14.01 42.57 46.39
N ARG A 7 13.44 42.55 47.58
CA ARG A 7 12.52 41.49 48.04
C ARG A 7 11.18 41.54 47.27
N PHE A 8 10.68 42.72 46.99
CA PHE A 8 9.44 42.88 46.19
C PHE A 8 9.66 42.40 44.77
N LEU A 9 10.80 42.71 44.16
CA LEU A 9 11.15 42.27 42.81
C LEU A 9 11.34 40.75 42.73
N SER A 10 11.96 40.12 43.74
CA SER A 10 12.12 38.66 43.76
C SER A 10 10.79 37.90 43.94
N VAL A 11 9.85 38.44 44.75
CA VAL A 11 8.50 37.86 44.90
C VAL A 11 7.68 38.06 43.62
N LEU A 12 7.80 39.21 42.94
CA LEU A 12 7.13 39.45 41.68
C LEU A 12 7.68 38.54 40.56
N LEU A 13 8.97 38.31 40.48
CA LEU A 13 9.58 37.35 39.55
C LEU A 13 9.13 35.91 39.81
N ALA A 14 9.06 35.50 41.09
CA ALA A 14 8.58 34.18 41.46
C ALA A 14 7.08 34.00 41.09
N PHE A 15 6.29 35.05 41.24
CA PHE A 15 4.86 35.01 40.84
C PHE A 15 4.68 34.97 39.32
N ILE A 16 5.53 35.66 38.55
CA ILE A 16 5.54 35.59 37.09
C ILE A 16 5.96 34.18 36.59
N CYS A 17 6.98 33.58 37.23
CA CYS A 17 7.38 32.21 36.92
C CYS A 17 6.32 31.17 37.30
N LEU A 18 5.58 31.38 38.39
CA LEU A 18 4.45 30.50 38.75
C LEU A 18 3.23 30.70 37.85
N ALA A 19 2.99 31.93 37.41
CA ALA A 19 1.90 32.22 36.46
C ALA A 19 2.20 31.69 35.06
N SER A 20 3.48 31.68 34.62
CA SER A 20 3.85 31.10 33.32
C SER A 20 3.79 29.56 33.33
N SER A 21 3.89 28.91 34.47
CA SER A 21 3.70 27.46 34.59
C SER A 21 2.23 27.06 34.72
N ALA A 22 1.34 28.02 34.99
CA ALA A 22 -0.12 27.77 35.04
C ALA A 22 -0.82 27.93 33.67
N PHE A 23 -0.17 28.56 32.71
CA PHE A 23 -0.52 28.38 31.31
C PHE A 23 0.19 27.11 30.82
N GLY A 24 -0.22 25.99 31.34
CA GLY A 24 -0.03 24.72 30.63
C GLY A 24 -0.61 24.94 29.26
N VAL A 25 0.24 24.96 28.24
CA VAL A 25 -0.21 24.64 26.88
C VAL A 25 -0.94 23.33 27.10
N ALA A 26 -2.28 23.37 27.03
CA ALA A 26 -3.05 22.15 26.96
C ALA A 26 -2.38 21.38 25.83
N ALA A 27 -1.69 20.31 26.16
CA ALA A 27 -1.12 19.43 25.16
C ALA A 27 -2.34 19.02 24.32
N ILE A 28 -2.44 19.60 23.12
CA ILE A 28 -3.46 19.22 22.16
C ILE A 28 -3.28 17.73 22.04
N SER A 29 -4.29 16.99 22.43
CA SER A 29 -4.22 15.53 22.37
C SER A 29 -3.83 15.17 20.92
N PRO A 30 -2.96 14.17 20.69
CA PRO A 30 -2.63 13.76 19.33
C PRO A 30 -3.87 13.50 18.47
N ALA A 31 -4.97 13.07 19.07
CA ALA A 31 -6.27 12.93 18.41
C ALA A 31 -6.84 14.27 17.90
N GLU A 32 -6.59 15.40 18.59
CA GLU A 32 -7.02 16.74 18.16
C GLU A 32 -6.18 17.31 17.00
N GLN A 33 -5.04 16.71 16.68
CA GLN A 33 -4.18 17.13 15.57
C GLN A 33 -4.45 16.36 14.27
N ILE A 34 -5.33 15.34 14.30
CA ILE A 34 -5.65 14.56 13.10
C ILE A 34 -6.71 15.32 12.31
N PRO A 35 -6.41 15.77 11.07
CA PRO A 35 -7.30 16.61 10.27
C PRO A 35 -8.54 15.90 9.73
N PHE A 36 -8.91 14.73 10.29
CA PHE A 36 -9.97 13.87 9.77
C PHE A 36 -11.21 13.78 10.65
N GLU A 37 -11.43 14.71 11.57
CA GLU A 37 -12.63 14.71 12.41
C GLU A 37 -13.92 15.04 11.65
N SER A 38 -13.84 15.58 10.45
CA SER A 38 -15.00 15.87 9.62
C SER A 38 -14.99 15.00 8.36
N TYR A 39 -15.90 14.03 8.30
CA TYR A 39 -16.19 13.34 7.06
C TYR A 39 -17.02 14.23 6.17
N THR A 40 -16.44 14.68 5.06
CA THR A 40 -17.14 15.37 4.00
C THR A 40 -17.29 14.44 2.80
N TYR A 41 -18.50 14.30 2.29
CA TYR A 41 -18.73 13.68 0.99
C TYR A 41 -19.34 14.71 0.05
N TRP A 42 -19.12 14.49 -1.24
CA TRP A 42 -19.70 15.34 -2.26
C TRP A 42 -21.03 14.75 -2.68
N ASP A 43 -22.09 15.51 -2.48
CA ASP A 43 -23.42 15.15 -2.92
C ASP A 43 -23.68 15.78 -4.29
N ASP A 44 -24.02 14.95 -5.26
CA ASP A 44 -24.35 15.35 -6.63
C ASP A 44 -25.89 15.52 -6.78
N ILE A 45 -26.58 16.04 -5.77
CA ILE A 45 -28.03 16.34 -5.85
C ILE A 45 -28.22 17.61 -6.68
N GLY A 46 -28.66 17.43 -7.95
CA GLY A 46 -28.89 18.51 -8.90
C GLY A 46 -27.66 18.89 -9.72
N GLU A 47 -27.62 20.12 -10.23
CA GLU A 47 -26.56 20.61 -11.11
C GLU A 47 -25.30 21.08 -10.34
N GLU A 48 -25.38 21.20 -9.03
CA GLU A 48 -24.29 21.69 -8.18
C GLU A 48 -23.75 20.61 -7.23
N ARG A 49 -22.43 20.46 -7.22
CA ARG A 49 -21.73 19.67 -6.21
C ARG A 49 -21.70 20.44 -4.89
N LYS A 50 -22.22 19.81 -3.84
CA LYS A 50 -22.16 20.37 -2.48
C LYS A 50 -21.36 19.45 -1.56
N ALA A 51 -20.46 20.04 -0.78
CA ALA A 51 -19.81 19.32 0.31
C ALA A 51 -20.83 19.15 1.45
N VAL A 52 -21.13 17.93 1.81
CA VAL A 52 -22.02 17.59 2.91
C VAL A 52 -21.21 16.99 4.04
N TYR A 53 -21.41 17.54 5.25
CA TYR A 53 -20.79 16.98 6.45
C TYR A 53 -21.57 15.78 6.94
N SER A 54 -20.86 14.66 7.10
CA SER A 54 -21.38 13.46 7.74
C SER A 54 -20.86 13.36 9.17
N ARG A 55 -21.57 12.63 10.01
CA ARG A 55 -21.03 12.25 11.32
C ARG A 55 -19.83 11.33 11.10
N PRO A 56 -18.75 11.48 11.90
CA PRO A 56 -17.63 10.55 11.83
C PRO A 56 -18.16 9.13 12.14
N MET A 57 -17.85 8.19 11.26
CA MET A 57 -18.20 6.77 11.43
C MET A 57 -17.13 6.03 12.22
N TYR A 58 -15.94 6.61 12.33
CA TYR A 58 -14.78 6.06 13.02
C TYR A 58 -14.19 7.13 13.92
N GLU A 59 -13.79 6.73 15.10
CA GLU A 59 -13.00 7.54 16.02
C GLU A 59 -11.56 7.03 16.01
N THR A 60 -10.59 7.92 16.23
CA THR A 60 -9.19 7.51 16.37
C THR A 60 -9.05 6.81 17.71
N ASP A 61 -8.67 5.54 17.67
CA ASP A 61 -8.42 4.73 18.86
C ASP A 61 -6.98 4.89 19.33
N ILE A 62 -6.02 4.72 18.43
CA ILE A 62 -4.60 4.82 18.74
C ILE A 62 -3.82 5.50 17.61
N LEU A 63 -2.86 6.34 17.98
CA LEU A 63 -1.85 6.90 17.09
C LEU A 63 -0.49 6.31 17.46
N LEU A 64 0.12 5.64 16.50
CA LEU A 64 1.47 5.05 16.66
C LEU A 64 2.46 5.83 15.82
N ASP A 65 3.53 6.24 16.45
CA ASP A 65 4.68 6.81 15.77
C ASP A 65 5.96 6.03 16.10
N ALA A 66 7.03 6.32 15.39
CA ALA A 66 8.30 5.64 15.58
C ALA A 66 8.88 5.84 17.01
N LEU A 67 8.59 6.98 17.63
CA LEU A 67 9.07 7.29 18.98
C LEU A 67 8.35 6.43 20.02
N SER A 68 7.03 6.29 19.91
CA SER A 68 6.22 5.44 20.82
C SER A 68 6.58 3.96 20.68
N LEU A 69 6.99 3.53 19.48
CA LEU A 69 7.45 2.18 19.22
C LEU A 69 8.93 1.95 19.59
N GLY A 70 9.70 3.00 19.90
CA GLY A 70 11.12 2.90 20.20
C GLY A 70 12.01 2.52 19.02
N ILE A 71 11.58 2.82 17.80
CA ILE A 71 12.26 2.48 16.54
C ILE A 71 12.80 3.73 15.83
N LYS A 72 13.59 3.54 14.79
CA LYS A 72 13.99 4.63 13.89
C LYS A 72 12.77 5.23 13.20
N PRO A 73 12.75 6.55 12.92
CA PRO A 73 11.66 7.18 12.16
C PRO A 73 11.36 6.42 10.86
N PHE A 74 10.08 6.37 10.49
CA PHE A 74 9.67 5.86 9.20
C PHE A 74 10.15 6.81 8.09
N SER A 75 10.60 6.25 6.98
CA SER A 75 10.89 7.02 5.77
C SER A 75 9.58 7.36 5.05
N THR A 76 8.88 6.35 4.61
CA THR A 76 7.55 6.45 4.02
C THR A 76 6.86 5.11 4.22
N ILE A 77 5.68 5.12 4.82
CA ILE A 77 4.86 3.91 4.95
C ILE A 77 4.17 3.68 3.61
N ASN A 78 4.55 2.61 2.92
CA ASN A 78 4.00 2.27 1.61
C ASN A 78 2.80 1.32 1.71
N ASP A 79 2.79 0.42 2.69
CA ASP A 79 1.69 -0.53 2.88
C ASP A 79 1.59 -0.98 4.34
N VAL A 80 0.40 -1.43 4.72
CA VAL A 80 0.12 -2.04 6.02
C VAL A 80 -0.72 -3.29 5.79
N PHE A 81 -0.30 -4.41 6.35
CA PHE A 81 -1.02 -5.67 6.30
C PHE A 81 -1.28 -6.21 7.70
N THR A 82 -2.42 -6.89 7.89
CA THR A 82 -2.71 -7.61 9.12
C THR A 82 -3.29 -9.00 8.83
N ASP A 83 -2.82 -9.98 9.57
CA ASP A 83 -3.38 -11.33 9.62
C ASP A 83 -4.38 -11.53 10.78
N GLY A 84 -4.74 -10.43 11.46
CA GLY A 84 -5.59 -10.41 12.65
C GLY A 84 -4.87 -10.75 13.96
N LYS A 85 -3.60 -11.14 13.92
CA LYS A 85 -2.75 -11.42 15.10
C LYS A 85 -1.55 -10.49 15.16
N LYS A 86 -1.06 -10.09 13.99
CA LYS A 86 0.09 -9.20 13.81
C LYS A 86 -0.27 -8.12 12.81
N VAL A 87 0.40 -6.99 12.95
CA VAL A 87 0.39 -5.90 11.98
C VAL A 87 1.79 -5.77 11.40
N TYR A 88 1.87 -5.71 10.09
CA TYR A 88 3.11 -5.56 9.34
C TYR A 88 3.07 -4.22 8.63
N ILE A 89 4.08 -3.39 8.84
CA ILE A 89 4.18 -2.04 8.26
C ILE A 89 5.39 -2.03 7.33
N LEU A 90 5.14 -1.82 6.05
CA LEU A 90 6.19 -1.70 5.04
C LEU A 90 6.69 -0.26 4.98
N ASP A 91 7.94 -0.06 5.34
CA ASP A 91 8.65 1.21 5.21
C ASP A 91 9.54 1.21 3.96
N ASN A 92 9.49 2.28 3.20
CA ASN A 92 10.27 2.47 1.97
C ASN A 92 11.81 2.38 2.15
N ALA A 93 12.29 2.38 3.39
CA ALA A 93 13.70 2.16 3.73
C ALA A 93 14.11 0.67 3.74
N ALA A 94 13.45 -0.20 2.98
CA ALA A 94 13.62 -1.65 2.95
C ALA A 94 13.50 -2.26 4.36
N ARG A 95 12.42 -1.92 5.05
CA ARG A 95 12.15 -2.35 6.41
C ARG A 95 10.68 -2.73 6.58
N ILE A 96 10.42 -3.84 7.25
CA ILE A 96 9.09 -4.23 7.71
C ILE A 96 9.09 -4.21 9.22
N VAL A 97 8.25 -3.36 9.81
CA VAL A 97 8.01 -3.31 11.25
C VAL A 97 6.87 -4.26 11.58
N VAL A 98 7.08 -5.14 12.55
CA VAL A 98 6.09 -6.15 12.95
C VAL A 98 5.60 -5.86 14.36
N LEU A 99 4.29 -5.69 14.51
CA LEU A 99 3.61 -5.46 15.78
C LEU A 99 2.70 -6.65 16.13
N ASN A 100 2.41 -6.84 17.41
CA ASN A 100 1.36 -7.77 17.85
C ASN A 100 -0.04 -7.13 17.73
N ALA A 101 -1.08 -7.88 18.14
CA ALA A 101 -2.46 -7.41 18.12
C ALA A 101 -2.75 -6.25 19.10
N ASN A 102 -1.87 -6.00 20.07
CA ASN A 102 -1.93 -4.85 20.98
C ASN A 102 -1.07 -3.68 20.50
N TYR A 103 -0.57 -3.75 19.26
CA TYR A 103 0.32 -2.77 18.65
C TYR A 103 1.68 -2.60 19.34
N GLU A 104 2.14 -3.61 20.08
CA GLU A 104 3.48 -3.62 20.66
C GLU A 104 4.50 -4.16 19.64
N LEU A 105 5.69 -3.58 19.61
CA LEU A 105 6.75 -3.99 18.70
C LEU A 105 7.21 -5.41 18.97
N LEU A 106 7.14 -6.27 17.94
CA LEU A 106 7.71 -7.63 17.96
C LEU A 106 9.12 -7.66 17.36
N GLY A 107 9.40 -6.79 16.39
CA GLY A 107 10.68 -6.70 15.74
C GLY A 107 10.64 -6.00 14.39
N GLU A 108 11.78 -5.97 13.73
CA GLU A 108 11.95 -5.40 12.40
C GLU A 108 12.62 -6.42 11.47
N ILE A 109 12.15 -6.51 10.23
CA ILE A 109 12.79 -7.28 9.15
C ILE A 109 13.42 -6.26 8.21
N GLY A 110 14.74 -6.28 8.09
CA GLY A 110 15.50 -5.46 7.15
C GLY A 110 15.61 -6.12 5.78
N HIS A 111 16.78 -6.03 5.15
CA HIS A 111 17.02 -6.69 3.85
C HIS A 111 16.75 -8.18 3.94
N ILE A 112 16.17 -8.75 2.88
CA ILE A 112 15.92 -10.20 2.81
C ILE A 112 17.23 -10.91 2.54
N LYS A 113 17.54 -11.93 3.33
CA LYS A 113 18.79 -12.69 3.30
C LYS A 113 18.69 -13.91 2.38
N GLY A 114 19.48 -13.94 1.31
CA GLY A 114 19.62 -15.13 0.49
C GLY A 114 20.43 -16.22 1.17
N GLY A 115 20.19 -17.47 0.82
CA GLY A 115 20.94 -18.63 1.33
C GLY A 115 22.42 -18.62 0.92
N ASP A 116 22.79 -17.87 -0.09
CA ASP A 116 24.14 -17.63 -0.57
C ASP A 116 24.84 -16.43 0.12
N GLY A 117 24.16 -15.78 1.07
CA GLY A 117 24.63 -14.58 1.77
C GLY A 117 24.32 -13.28 1.04
N THR A 118 23.58 -13.31 -0.07
CA THR A 118 23.14 -12.10 -0.78
C THR A 118 22.09 -11.36 0.05
N ASP A 119 22.24 -10.03 0.15
CA ASP A 119 21.25 -9.14 0.73
C ASP A 119 20.36 -8.56 -0.36
N TYR A 120 19.07 -8.86 -0.29
CA TYR A 120 18.08 -8.31 -1.20
C TYR A 120 17.47 -7.05 -0.58
N ASP A 121 17.88 -5.90 -1.12
CA ASP A 121 17.25 -4.60 -0.84
C ASP A 121 15.90 -4.54 -1.58
N TYR A 122 14.89 -3.99 -0.91
CA TYR A 122 13.57 -3.76 -1.47
C TYR A 122 13.09 -2.31 -1.26
N THR A 123 14.02 -1.36 -1.25
CA THR A 123 13.70 0.09 -1.32
C THR A 123 12.82 0.34 -2.54
N GLY A 124 11.72 1.07 -2.37
CA GLY A 124 10.73 1.29 -3.44
C GLY A 124 9.65 0.22 -3.55
N ALA A 125 9.65 -0.79 -2.68
CA ALA A 125 8.58 -1.77 -2.62
C ALA A 125 7.23 -1.11 -2.34
N GLN A 126 6.19 -1.49 -3.09
CA GLN A 126 4.88 -0.85 -3.03
C GLN A 126 3.91 -1.55 -2.09
N SER A 127 4.06 -2.86 -1.88
CA SER A 127 3.16 -3.58 -0.99
C SER A 127 3.78 -4.83 -0.39
N LEU A 128 3.16 -5.29 0.68
CA LEU A 128 3.45 -6.57 1.31
C LEU A 128 2.16 -7.38 1.49
N TYR A 129 2.32 -8.70 1.51
CA TYR A 129 1.26 -9.66 1.82
C TYR A 129 1.85 -10.78 2.69
N VAL A 130 1.13 -11.20 3.71
CA VAL A 130 1.56 -12.34 4.53
C VAL A 130 0.57 -13.47 4.38
N HIS A 131 1.05 -14.58 3.88
CA HIS A 131 0.25 -15.78 3.68
C HIS A 131 0.06 -16.56 4.99
N SER A 132 -0.93 -17.44 5.05
CA SER A 132 -1.29 -18.22 6.24
C SER A 132 -0.17 -19.14 6.75
N ASP A 133 0.79 -19.52 5.89
CA ASP A 133 1.99 -20.27 6.27
C ASP A 133 3.09 -19.39 6.90
N GLY A 134 2.83 -18.09 7.05
CA GLY A 134 3.78 -17.09 7.56
C GLY A 134 4.74 -16.54 6.52
N SER A 135 4.73 -17.02 5.26
CA SER A 135 5.54 -16.44 4.20
C SER A 135 5.15 -14.99 3.94
N ILE A 136 6.16 -14.13 3.83
CA ILE A 136 6.01 -12.71 3.56
C ILE A 136 6.34 -12.48 2.09
N PHE A 137 5.40 -11.90 1.36
CA PHE A 137 5.58 -11.49 -0.04
C PHE A 137 5.76 -9.98 -0.10
N ILE A 138 6.77 -9.52 -0.82
CA ILE A 138 7.12 -8.11 -0.97
C ILE A 138 7.10 -7.80 -2.47
N CYS A 139 6.20 -6.89 -2.88
CA CYS A 139 6.21 -6.37 -4.25
C CYS A 139 7.32 -5.33 -4.38
N ASP A 140 8.51 -5.80 -4.76
CA ASP A 140 9.71 -5.00 -4.97
C ASP A 140 9.67 -4.38 -6.37
N THR A 141 8.81 -3.35 -6.49
CA THR A 141 8.34 -2.76 -7.75
C THR A 141 9.47 -2.17 -8.56
N ASP A 142 10.39 -1.44 -7.89
CA ASP A 142 11.51 -0.76 -8.55
C ASP A 142 12.54 -1.76 -9.08
N ASN A 143 12.65 -2.94 -8.46
CA ASN A 143 13.51 -4.03 -8.89
C ASN A 143 12.79 -5.08 -9.77
N ALA A 144 11.54 -4.79 -10.18
CA ALA A 144 10.74 -5.62 -11.08
C ALA A 144 10.66 -7.09 -10.63
N ARG A 145 10.38 -7.33 -9.33
CA ARG A 145 10.29 -8.67 -8.77
C ARG A 145 9.33 -8.73 -7.57
N VAL A 146 8.87 -9.92 -7.25
CA VAL A 146 8.24 -10.22 -5.96
C VAL A 146 9.17 -11.13 -5.17
N LEU A 147 9.53 -10.71 -3.98
CA LEU A 147 10.30 -11.53 -3.03
C LEU A 147 9.33 -12.30 -2.14
N ARG A 148 9.56 -13.60 -1.97
CA ARG A 148 8.94 -14.42 -0.95
C ARG A 148 9.96 -14.74 0.11
N ALA A 149 9.71 -14.32 1.33
CA ALA A 149 10.58 -14.55 2.47
C ALA A 149 9.90 -15.38 3.56
N ASN A 150 10.70 -16.05 4.38
CA ASN A 150 10.26 -16.64 5.63
C ASN A 150 10.03 -15.54 6.68
N PRO A 151 9.31 -15.82 7.79
CA PRO A 151 9.07 -14.85 8.87
C PRO A 151 10.34 -14.28 9.51
N ASP A 152 11.47 -14.96 9.39
CA ASP A 152 12.78 -14.54 9.90
C ASP A 152 13.56 -13.62 8.93
N GLY A 153 13.00 -13.33 7.76
CA GLY A 153 13.63 -12.50 6.73
C GLY A 153 14.57 -13.28 5.80
N THR A 154 14.60 -14.61 5.86
CA THR A 154 15.35 -15.41 4.88
C THR A 154 14.57 -15.58 3.59
N LEU A 155 15.25 -15.47 2.45
CA LEU A 155 14.65 -15.63 1.13
C LEU A 155 14.17 -17.06 0.91
N LYS A 156 12.94 -17.19 0.41
CA LYS A 156 12.35 -18.47 0.01
C LYS A 156 12.27 -18.58 -1.51
N ASP A 157 11.73 -17.57 -2.18
CA ASP A 157 11.54 -17.54 -3.62
C ASP A 157 11.64 -16.11 -4.19
N ILE A 158 11.92 -16.03 -5.49
CA ILE A 158 11.83 -14.79 -6.27
C ILE A 158 10.92 -15.07 -7.48
N TYR A 159 9.99 -14.14 -7.74
CA TYR A 159 9.15 -14.13 -8.93
C TYR A 159 9.50 -12.91 -9.76
N VAL A 160 9.78 -13.14 -11.03
CA VAL A 160 10.14 -12.12 -12.02
C VAL A 160 9.18 -12.20 -13.20
N VAL A 161 9.33 -11.30 -14.18
CA VAL A 161 8.55 -11.37 -15.41
C VAL A 161 8.67 -12.77 -16.04
N PRO A 162 7.53 -13.43 -16.34
CA PRO A 162 7.59 -14.78 -16.90
C PRO A 162 7.99 -14.77 -18.37
N GLU A 163 8.75 -15.78 -18.79
CA GLU A 163 9.00 -16.06 -20.20
C GLU A 163 7.80 -16.78 -20.81
N SER A 164 6.97 -16.05 -21.55
CA SER A 164 5.77 -16.62 -22.18
C SER A 164 5.39 -15.81 -23.42
N SER A 165 4.89 -16.51 -24.44
CA SER A 165 4.32 -15.85 -25.63
C SER A 165 3.05 -15.06 -25.32
N LEU A 166 2.45 -15.24 -24.16
CA LEU A 166 1.34 -14.45 -23.67
C LEU A 166 1.77 -13.09 -23.10
N ILE A 167 3.06 -12.92 -22.80
CA ILE A 167 3.64 -11.68 -22.30
C ILE A 167 4.30 -10.96 -23.47
N PRO A 168 3.87 -9.75 -23.85
CA PRO A 168 4.54 -8.98 -24.88
C PRO A 168 5.96 -8.57 -24.49
N GLU A 169 6.87 -8.51 -25.46
CA GLU A 169 8.26 -8.07 -25.22
C GLU A 169 8.36 -6.66 -24.61
N SER A 170 7.35 -5.82 -24.86
CA SER A 170 7.25 -4.46 -24.29
C SER A 170 6.65 -4.40 -22.89
N PHE A 171 6.28 -5.55 -22.31
CA PHE A 171 5.70 -5.58 -20.96
C PHE A 171 6.74 -5.25 -19.92
N VAL A 172 6.47 -4.22 -19.12
CA VAL A 172 7.32 -3.84 -17.98
C VAL A 172 6.70 -4.41 -16.73
N PHE A 173 7.38 -5.34 -16.10
CA PHE A 173 6.91 -5.95 -14.87
C PHE A 173 7.13 -5.00 -13.70
N LYS A 174 6.04 -4.46 -13.17
CA LYS A 174 6.02 -3.58 -12.00
C LYS A 174 4.99 -4.11 -11.01
N PRO A 175 5.35 -5.09 -10.17
CA PRO A 175 4.41 -5.67 -9.22
C PRO A 175 3.94 -4.61 -8.21
N LEU A 176 2.63 -4.46 -8.08
CA LEU A 176 1.99 -3.51 -7.17
C LEU A 176 1.36 -4.19 -5.96
N LYS A 177 0.70 -5.31 -6.19
CA LYS A 177 0.02 -6.10 -5.16
C LYS A 177 0.14 -7.58 -5.48
N THR A 178 0.15 -8.41 -4.45
CA THR A 178 0.17 -9.86 -4.62
C THR A 178 -0.63 -10.55 -3.53
N VAL A 179 -1.22 -11.70 -3.88
CA VAL A 179 -1.86 -12.62 -2.94
C VAL A 179 -1.57 -14.05 -3.36
N MET A 180 -1.62 -14.98 -2.41
CA MET A 180 -1.45 -16.42 -2.69
C MET A 180 -2.63 -17.18 -2.10
N ASP A 181 -3.17 -18.14 -2.87
CA ASP A 181 -4.23 -19.00 -2.38
C ASP A 181 -3.69 -20.18 -1.53
N SER A 182 -4.60 -20.95 -0.93
CA SER A 182 -4.23 -22.10 -0.09
C SER A 182 -3.57 -23.26 -0.87
N HIS A 183 -3.70 -23.27 -2.19
CA HIS A 183 -3.09 -24.24 -3.08
C HIS A 183 -1.69 -23.83 -3.56
N GLY A 184 -1.25 -22.60 -3.21
CA GLY A 184 0.06 -22.06 -3.57
C GLY A 184 0.13 -21.35 -4.91
N TYR A 185 -1.02 -21.05 -5.54
CA TYR A 185 -1.03 -20.19 -6.72
C TYR A 185 -0.84 -18.73 -6.30
N LEU A 186 0.12 -18.06 -6.93
CA LEU A 186 0.44 -16.67 -6.68
C LEU A 186 -0.17 -15.79 -7.75
N TYR A 187 -0.93 -14.81 -7.30
CA TYR A 187 -1.54 -13.77 -8.15
C TYR A 187 -0.73 -12.50 -7.98
N VAL A 188 -0.19 -11.95 -9.07
CA VAL A 188 0.60 -10.72 -9.04
C VAL A 188 -0.06 -9.68 -9.91
N LEU A 189 -0.47 -8.59 -9.29
CA LEU A 189 -0.97 -7.42 -9.99
C LEU A 189 0.22 -6.53 -10.36
N SER A 190 0.43 -6.30 -11.66
CA SER A 190 1.46 -5.42 -12.17
C SER A 190 0.86 -4.12 -12.70
N ASP A 191 1.59 -3.01 -12.57
CA ASP A 191 1.20 -1.74 -13.19
C ASP A 191 1.03 -1.91 -14.71
N GLY A 192 -0.03 -1.30 -15.24
CA GLY A 192 -0.38 -1.45 -16.66
C GLY A 192 -0.89 -2.83 -17.06
N SER A 193 -1.16 -3.72 -16.12
CA SER A 193 -1.77 -5.02 -16.41
C SER A 193 -3.27 -4.87 -16.66
N TYR A 194 -3.65 -4.70 -17.92
CA TYR A 194 -5.06 -4.61 -18.33
C TYR A 194 -5.72 -5.98 -18.51
N TYR A 195 -4.94 -7.05 -18.46
CA TYR A 195 -5.41 -8.42 -18.71
C TYR A 195 -5.76 -9.17 -17.44
N GLY A 196 -5.50 -8.57 -16.29
CA GLY A 196 -5.69 -9.22 -15.00
C GLY A 196 -4.37 -9.42 -14.25
N ALA A 197 -4.44 -10.11 -13.13
CA ALA A 197 -3.27 -10.47 -12.36
C ALA A 197 -2.50 -11.60 -13.05
N LEU A 198 -1.17 -11.53 -13.07
CA LEU A 198 -0.33 -12.65 -13.51
C LEU A 198 -0.51 -13.81 -12.53
N LEU A 199 -0.74 -15.00 -13.05
CA LEU A 199 -0.96 -16.21 -12.26
C LEU A 199 0.23 -17.15 -12.38
N TYR A 200 0.87 -17.43 -11.26
CA TYR A 200 1.96 -18.41 -11.13
C TYR A 200 1.47 -19.64 -10.37
N ALA A 201 1.78 -20.82 -10.90
CA ALA A 201 1.55 -22.08 -10.22
C ALA A 201 2.52 -22.28 -9.05
N PRO A 202 2.29 -23.27 -8.17
CA PRO A 202 3.17 -23.57 -7.04
C PRO A 202 4.63 -23.87 -7.41
N ASP A 203 4.87 -24.36 -8.63
CA ASP A 203 6.20 -24.59 -9.20
C ASP A 203 6.81 -23.32 -9.86
N LYS A 204 6.16 -22.18 -9.70
CA LYS A 204 6.51 -20.86 -10.26
C LYS A 204 6.32 -20.75 -11.78
N THR A 205 5.71 -21.72 -12.42
CA THR A 205 5.37 -21.59 -13.84
C THR A 205 4.23 -20.61 -14.03
N PHE A 206 4.35 -19.76 -15.04
CA PHE A 206 3.28 -18.83 -15.41
C PHE A 206 2.16 -19.58 -16.15
N THR A 207 0.94 -19.49 -15.63
CA THR A 207 -0.21 -20.19 -16.19
C THR A 207 -1.12 -19.30 -17.02
N GLY A 208 -1.03 -17.98 -16.85
CA GLY A 208 -1.85 -17.01 -17.57
C GLY A 208 -2.24 -15.81 -16.73
N PHE A 209 -3.35 -15.17 -17.09
CA PHE A 209 -3.88 -14.02 -16.39
C PHE A 209 -5.20 -14.35 -15.72
N TYR A 210 -5.35 -13.94 -14.46
CA TYR A 210 -6.58 -14.07 -13.68
C TYR A 210 -7.40 -12.79 -13.75
N GLY A 211 -8.74 -12.95 -13.88
CA GLY A 211 -9.68 -11.82 -13.86
C GLY A 211 -9.72 -11.03 -15.17
N ALA A 212 -9.13 -11.57 -16.24
CA ALA A 212 -9.23 -10.96 -17.56
C ALA A 212 -10.71 -10.75 -17.94
N ASN A 213 -11.03 -9.55 -18.40
CA ASN A 213 -12.35 -9.34 -19.00
C ASN A 213 -12.47 -10.24 -20.25
N ASP A 214 -13.59 -10.94 -20.42
CA ASP A 214 -13.88 -11.76 -21.58
C ASP A 214 -13.69 -10.97 -22.87
N VAL A 215 -12.52 -11.13 -23.49
CA VAL A 215 -12.27 -10.70 -24.84
C VAL A 215 -12.44 -11.94 -25.71
N THR A 216 -13.64 -12.08 -26.23
CA THR A 216 -13.96 -13.12 -27.19
C THR A 216 -12.93 -13.16 -28.31
N SER A 217 -12.37 -14.34 -28.53
CA SER A 217 -11.49 -14.77 -29.60
C SER A 217 -10.01 -14.37 -29.55
N ASN A 218 -9.18 -15.35 -29.29
CA ASN A 218 -7.72 -15.34 -29.42
C ASN A 218 -7.01 -14.32 -28.49
N ILE A 219 -7.01 -14.66 -27.22
CA ILE A 219 -6.41 -13.85 -26.12
C ILE A 219 -5.00 -13.38 -26.50
N ALA A 220 -4.14 -14.22 -27.06
CA ALA A 220 -2.78 -13.85 -27.46
C ALA A 220 -2.76 -12.76 -28.55
N THR A 221 -3.67 -12.80 -29.53
CA THR A 221 -3.75 -11.78 -30.60
C THR A 221 -4.34 -10.48 -30.08
N ALA A 222 -5.34 -10.54 -29.21
CA ALA A 222 -5.93 -9.36 -28.57
C ALA A 222 -4.91 -8.66 -27.65
N ILE A 223 -4.14 -9.41 -26.88
CA ILE A 223 -3.04 -8.96 -26.04
C ILE A 223 -2.01 -8.23 -26.90
N LYS A 224 -1.47 -8.88 -27.93
CA LYS A 224 -0.50 -8.31 -28.83
C LYS A 224 -1.00 -7.03 -29.48
N THR A 225 -2.22 -7.03 -29.98
CA THR A 225 -2.82 -5.86 -30.67
C THR A 225 -3.02 -4.66 -29.74
N VAL A 226 -3.39 -4.88 -28.49
CA VAL A 226 -3.61 -3.79 -27.52
C VAL A 226 -2.27 -3.20 -27.10
N PHE A 227 -1.23 -4.03 -26.85
CA PHE A 227 0.11 -3.53 -26.53
C PHE A 227 0.76 -2.81 -27.71
N GLU A 228 0.69 -3.35 -28.91
CA GLU A 228 1.17 -2.67 -30.11
C GLU A 228 0.52 -1.31 -30.30
N ARG A 229 -0.78 -1.18 -30.00
CA ARG A 229 -1.50 0.11 -30.07
C ARG A 229 -1.13 1.10 -28.97
N MET A 230 -0.76 0.63 -27.78
CA MET A 230 -0.33 1.52 -26.71
C MET A 230 1.05 2.13 -26.93
N PHE A 231 1.95 1.40 -27.59
CA PHE A 231 3.35 1.80 -27.74
C PHE A 231 3.71 2.35 -29.14
N THR A 232 2.84 2.22 -30.14
CA THR A 232 3.06 2.88 -31.43
C THR A 232 2.62 4.34 -31.36
N ASN A 233 3.60 5.22 -31.35
CA ASN A 233 3.48 6.68 -31.20
C ASN A 233 2.66 7.43 -32.26
N ASN A 234 1.99 6.77 -33.21
CA ASN A 234 1.42 7.42 -34.41
C ASN A 234 -0.06 7.09 -34.71
N VAL A 235 -0.85 6.60 -33.75
CA VAL A 235 -2.27 6.39 -33.98
C VAL A 235 -3.10 7.36 -33.15
N LYS A 236 -3.93 8.13 -33.85
CA LYS A 236 -4.89 9.12 -33.32
C LYS A 236 -5.45 8.73 -31.96
N LYS A 237 -5.02 9.41 -30.93
CA LYS A 237 -5.34 9.19 -29.49
C LYS A 237 -6.84 9.18 -29.16
N SER A 238 -7.74 9.55 -30.08
CA SER A 238 -9.15 9.79 -29.75
C SER A 238 -10.10 8.62 -29.92
N ALA A 239 -9.75 7.58 -30.67
CA ALA A 239 -10.66 6.46 -30.93
C ALA A 239 -10.30 5.18 -30.14
N SER A 240 -9.02 4.98 -29.82
CA SER A 240 -8.56 3.75 -29.14
C SER A 240 -8.68 3.79 -27.62
N ALA A 241 -8.72 4.98 -27.02
CA ALA A 241 -8.85 5.14 -25.58
C ALA A 241 -10.21 4.71 -24.99
N ARG A 242 -11.22 4.52 -25.87
CA ARG A 242 -12.59 4.16 -25.44
C ARG A 242 -12.78 2.69 -25.13
N ASN A 243 -11.86 1.82 -25.54
CA ASN A 243 -12.02 0.35 -25.44
C ASN A 243 -10.87 -0.34 -24.70
N LEU A 244 -10.05 0.40 -23.96
CA LEU A 244 -9.08 -0.24 -23.07
C LEU A 244 -9.82 -0.80 -21.85
N PRO A 245 -9.59 -2.06 -21.50
CA PRO A 245 -10.07 -2.61 -20.24
C PRO A 245 -9.55 -1.76 -19.07
N TYR A 246 -10.30 -1.71 -17.97
CA TYR A 246 -9.85 -1.03 -16.77
C TYR A 246 -8.60 -1.72 -16.21
N SER A 247 -7.59 -0.95 -15.83
CA SER A 247 -6.47 -1.50 -15.07
C SER A 247 -6.93 -1.88 -13.68
N PHE A 248 -6.49 -3.04 -13.23
CA PHE A 248 -6.67 -3.43 -11.83
C PHE A 248 -5.74 -2.58 -10.95
N VAL A 249 -6.26 -2.15 -9.81
CA VAL A 249 -5.52 -1.30 -8.86
C VAL A 249 -5.35 -1.97 -7.51
N ASP A 250 -6.14 -2.98 -7.22
CA ASP A 250 -6.03 -3.74 -5.98
C ASP A 250 -6.50 -5.18 -6.16
N ILE A 251 -5.96 -6.08 -5.32
CA ILE A 251 -6.30 -7.50 -5.26
C ILE A 251 -6.23 -7.97 -3.82
N VAL A 252 -7.26 -8.69 -3.39
CA VAL A 252 -7.31 -9.31 -2.08
C VAL A 252 -7.87 -10.73 -2.19
N ILE A 253 -7.54 -11.57 -1.22
CA ILE A 253 -8.04 -12.93 -1.13
C ILE A 253 -8.68 -13.16 0.24
N ASP A 254 -9.80 -13.87 0.27
CA ASP A 254 -10.45 -14.24 1.51
C ASP A 254 -10.01 -15.64 2.00
N LYS A 255 -10.48 -16.03 3.17
CA LYS A 255 -10.17 -17.33 3.80
C LYS A 255 -10.72 -18.55 3.04
N ASN A 256 -11.58 -18.35 2.05
CA ASN A 256 -12.17 -19.39 1.21
C ASN A 256 -11.55 -19.42 -0.19
N ASP A 257 -10.42 -18.73 -0.37
CA ASP A 257 -9.70 -18.57 -1.65
C ASP A 257 -10.48 -17.79 -2.73
N PHE A 258 -11.50 -17.02 -2.34
CA PHE A 258 -12.09 -16.07 -3.27
C PHE A 258 -11.18 -14.87 -3.46
N VAL A 259 -10.80 -14.63 -4.70
CA VAL A 259 -9.96 -13.51 -5.10
C VAL A 259 -10.85 -12.37 -5.61
N TYR A 260 -10.71 -11.21 -4.99
CA TYR A 260 -11.42 -9.98 -5.35
C TYR A 260 -10.45 -9.00 -5.95
N THR A 261 -10.87 -8.37 -7.05
CA THR A 261 -10.06 -7.33 -7.72
C THR A 261 -10.85 -6.04 -7.82
N ALA A 262 -10.15 -4.92 -7.66
CA ALA A 262 -10.71 -3.60 -7.86
C ALA A 262 -10.09 -2.95 -9.11
N THR A 263 -10.92 -2.27 -9.89
CA THR A 263 -10.47 -1.48 -11.05
C THR A 263 -10.52 0.00 -10.73
N GLY A 264 -9.49 0.72 -11.14
CA GLY A 264 -9.40 2.16 -10.99
C GLY A 264 -10.28 2.91 -12.01
N LYS A 265 -10.45 4.21 -11.76
CA LYS A 265 -11.09 5.13 -12.70
C LYS A 265 -10.12 5.47 -13.83
N THR A 266 -10.44 5.14 -15.08
CA THR A 266 -9.50 5.29 -16.21
C THR A 266 -9.68 6.54 -17.04
N SER A 267 -10.78 7.25 -16.98
CA SER A 267 -10.98 8.46 -17.80
C SER A 267 -11.97 9.43 -17.20
N THR A 268 -11.91 10.67 -17.71
CA THR A 268 -12.82 11.76 -17.41
C THR A 268 -14.30 11.46 -17.76
N TYR A 269 -14.53 10.43 -18.58
CA TYR A 269 -15.87 10.10 -19.10
C TYR A 269 -16.52 8.91 -18.41
N ASP A 270 -15.75 8.07 -17.70
CA ASP A 270 -16.28 6.90 -17.03
C ASP A 270 -16.14 7.06 -15.50
N LYS A 271 -17.28 7.17 -14.84
CA LYS A 271 -17.33 7.67 -13.44
C LYS A 271 -17.34 6.56 -12.39
N LYS A 272 -17.24 5.28 -12.77
CA LYS A 272 -17.43 4.17 -11.82
C LYS A 272 -16.28 3.19 -11.85
N GLY A 273 -15.60 3.02 -10.72
CA GLY A 273 -14.77 1.86 -10.45
C GLY A 273 -15.63 0.59 -10.31
N GLN A 274 -15.06 -0.58 -10.52
CA GLN A 274 -15.73 -1.87 -10.37
C GLN A 274 -14.94 -2.73 -9.38
N ILE A 275 -15.68 -3.49 -8.59
CA ILE A 275 -15.17 -4.62 -7.79
C ILE A 275 -15.68 -5.88 -8.45
N LYS A 276 -14.84 -6.84 -8.72
CA LYS A 276 -15.15 -8.14 -9.29
C LYS A 276 -14.74 -9.25 -8.35
#